data_0cfed5729ca9916512d25adf54fc371f
#
_entry.id   0cfed5729ca9916512d25adf54fc371f
#
_cell.length_a   1.000
_cell.length_b   1.000
_cell.length_c   1.000
_cell.angle_alpha   90.00
_cell.angle_beta   90.00
_cell.angle_gamma   90.00
#
_symmetry.space_group_name_H-M   'P 1'
#
loop_
_entity.id
_entity.type
_entity.pdbx_description
1 polymer ?
#
loop_
_entity_poly.entity_id
_entity_poly.type
_entity_poly.pdbx_seq_one_letter_code
_entity_poly.pdbx_strand_id
1 'polypeptide(L)'
;MSTMKKEPIEKKEEQSPAEASNPEKDGGKRRGKATAQGAKKTKGRRKRAKVVMPKINNMQKPAGMKLEEWQIALRKLQAEKETFAIRMVDEQYAPGEFRVVNAATRNEYKVVYRGKDSLWNYCSCYDFKTSQLGTCKHMEAVKLWVRKKRKKVQVAEPDYSSVYIDYKGPRRVKIRIGDHGREMLERLAKDYFDELGVLREDAYARFDVFVQAAKAIAPDFRCYDDALDYVLERRDRIKRCRLLEEKYTDEYLDQMLTVPLYPYQKEGTRFAVRAGKAIIADEMGLGKTLQAIASAEVYLREGMAEQVLVVCPTSLKYQWKREIERFTGGDRVESSGKGVEDGLTIPKVVVVEGTPAKRDKLYKASAPYKIVSYHTMSNDVRHLGKLDTDVLIMDEIQRLKNWDTLISRAARKIASRYAVLLSGTPMENKLEELYANMELVDQFCLGPYYQFRDQHILLHPETGGIMGYKGLNAIGEAVSNRLLRRTKKGVRLQLPKRSDQFVLVPMTQR
;
A
#
# COMPACT_ATOMS: atom_id res chain seq x y z
N MET A 1 -24.24 19.12 43.90
CA MET A 1 -24.64 18.32 45.07
C MET A 1 -25.12 16.96 44.55
N SER A 2 -24.40 15.97 44.74
CA SER A 2 -24.59 14.61 45.24
C SER A 2 -23.40 13.75 44.82
N THR A 3 -22.58 13.56 45.81
CA THR A 3 -21.44 12.64 45.83
C THR A 3 -21.92 11.20 45.93
N MET A 4 -21.38 10.30 45.11
CA MET A 4 -21.42 8.89 45.40
C MET A 4 -20.02 8.28 45.40
N LYS A 5 -19.74 7.66 46.54
CA LYS A 5 -18.48 7.12 47.03
C LYS A 5 -18.02 5.89 46.22
N LYS A 6 -16.69 5.81 46.08
CA LYS A 6 -15.94 4.58 45.73
C LYS A 6 -15.82 3.71 46.98
N GLU A 7 -16.06 2.42 46.84
CA GLU A 7 -15.59 1.38 47.77
C GLU A 7 -14.61 0.45 47.05
N PRO A 8 -13.59 -0.09 47.75
CA PRO A 8 -12.51 -0.86 47.16
C PRO A 8 -12.78 -2.37 47.28
N ILE A 9 -12.40 -3.13 46.27
CA ILE A 9 -12.42 -4.59 46.30
C ILE A 9 -11.05 -5.13 46.66
N GLU A 10 -11.03 -5.94 47.71
CA GLU A 10 -9.91 -6.59 48.37
C GLU A 10 -9.17 -7.58 47.47
N LYS A 11 -7.83 -7.60 47.67
CA LYS A 11 -6.92 -8.64 47.22
C LYS A 11 -7.11 -9.87 48.12
N LYS A 12 -7.27 -11.04 47.52
CA LYS A 12 -7.00 -12.33 48.18
C LYS A 12 -5.70 -12.90 47.65
N GLU A 13 -4.73 -12.98 48.55
CA GLU A 13 -3.53 -13.81 48.46
C GLU A 13 -3.92 -15.26 48.64
N GLU A 14 -3.43 -16.16 47.82
CA GLU A 14 -3.37 -17.59 48.11
C GLU A 14 -1.94 -18.09 48.11
N GLN A 15 -1.66 -18.73 49.24
CA GLN A 15 -0.38 -19.20 49.75
C GLN A 15 0.09 -20.45 49.00
N SER A 16 1.39 -20.53 48.87
CA SER A 16 2.20 -21.71 48.57
C SER A 16 2.24 -22.65 49.79
N PRO A 17 2.36 -23.95 49.63
CA PRO A 17 2.93 -24.81 50.67
C PRO A 17 4.25 -25.43 50.28
N ALA A 18 5.02 -25.57 51.36
CA ALA A 18 6.42 -25.85 51.52
C ALA A 18 6.86 -27.31 51.30
N GLU A 19 8.19 -27.39 51.25
CA GLU A 19 9.11 -28.52 51.31
C GLU A 19 8.80 -29.64 52.33
N ALA A 20 9.24 -30.84 51.98
CA ALA A 20 9.68 -31.86 52.94
C ALA A 20 10.64 -32.82 52.25
N SER A 21 11.91 -32.71 52.46
CA SER A 21 12.85 -33.40 53.38
C SER A 21 13.15 -34.87 53.03
N ASN A 22 14.44 -35.09 52.71
CA ASN A 22 15.18 -36.34 52.70
C ASN A 22 15.20 -37.04 54.07
N PRO A 23 15.45 -38.35 54.13
CA PRO A 23 16.62 -38.78 54.91
C PRO A 23 17.50 -39.89 54.26
N GLU A 24 18.74 -39.81 54.68
CA GLU A 24 19.89 -40.67 54.45
C GLU A 24 19.85 -42.04 55.12
N LYS A 25 20.90 -42.84 54.73
CA LYS A 25 21.61 -43.96 55.37
C LYS A 25 21.09 -45.36 55.04
N ASP A 26 21.90 -46.39 54.88
CA ASP A 26 23.30 -46.70 55.18
C ASP A 26 23.68 -48.07 54.56
N GLY A 27 24.90 -48.25 54.27
CA GLY A 27 25.72 -49.42 54.59
C GLY A 27 25.69 -50.67 53.69
N GLY A 28 26.89 -51.07 53.20
CA GLY A 28 27.18 -52.46 52.95
C GLY A 28 28.15 -52.81 51.84
N LYS A 29 29.39 -52.82 52.15
CA LYS A 29 30.50 -53.42 51.36
C LYS A 29 30.30 -54.92 51.09
N ARG A 30 30.51 -55.39 49.84
CA ARG A 30 31.24 -56.65 49.58
C ARG A 30 31.91 -56.66 48.21
N ARG A 31 33.16 -57.01 48.21
CA ARG A 31 34.09 -57.28 47.10
C ARG A 31 33.69 -58.55 46.34
N GLY A 32 33.78 -58.50 45.00
CA GLY A 32 33.77 -59.68 44.14
C GLY A 32 34.42 -59.34 42.79
N LYS A 33 35.59 -59.91 42.54
CA LYS A 33 36.29 -59.93 41.26
C LYS A 33 35.57 -60.85 40.30
N ALA A 34 35.37 -60.40 39.02
CA ALA A 34 35.40 -61.29 37.87
C ALA A 34 35.44 -60.52 36.55
N THR A 35 36.50 -60.73 35.81
CA THR A 35 36.72 -60.97 34.39
C THR A 35 36.06 -60.05 33.36
N ALA A 36 36.92 -59.41 32.58
CA ALA A 36 36.69 -58.69 31.37
C ALA A 36 36.15 -59.62 30.27
N GLN A 37 35.00 -59.23 29.67
CA GLN A 37 34.65 -59.60 28.32
C GLN A 37 34.05 -58.38 27.60
N GLY A 38 34.63 -58.07 26.43
CA GLY A 38 34.31 -56.90 25.65
C GLY A 38 32.85 -56.85 25.11
N ALA A 39 32.15 -55.82 25.49
CA ALA A 39 30.85 -55.46 24.89
C ALA A 39 31.03 -54.25 23.97
N LYS A 40 30.96 -54.48 22.67
CA LYS A 40 30.85 -53.46 21.63
C LYS A 40 29.65 -52.56 21.96
N LYS A 41 29.91 -51.30 22.36
CA LYS A 41 28.90 -50.25 22.46
C LYS A 41 28.41 -49.90 21.06
N THR A 42 27.31 -50.47 20.60
CA THR A 42 26.54 -49.98 19.48
C THR A 42 25.92 -48.64 19.86
N LYS A 43 26.49 -47.54 19.34
CA LYS A 43 25.85 -46.21 19.40
C LYS A 43 24.55 -46.28 18.66
N GLY A 44 23.45 -46.48 19.35
CA GLY A 44 22.11 -46.36 18.84
C GLY A 44 21.87 -44.92 18.33
N ARG A 45 21.93 -44.76 17.01
CA ARG A 45 21.57 -43.52 16.34
C ARG A 45 20.07 -43.30 16.54
N ARG A 46 19.67 -42.49 17.56
CA ARG A 46 18.27 -42.07 17.75
C ARG A 46 17.80 -41.47 16.44
N LYS A 47 16.97 -42.19 15.69
CA LYS A 47 16.26 -41.68 14.53
C LYS A 47 15.37 -40.52 15.03
N ARG A 48 15.74 -39.28 14.70
CA ARG A 48 14.85 -38.15 14.88
C ARG A 48 13.55 -38.48 14.12
N ALA A 49 12.43 -38.50 14.83
CA ALA A 49 11.14 -38.68 14.23
C ALA A 49 11.01 -37.66 13.07
N LYS A 50 10.78 -38.15 11.88
CA LYS A 50 10.42 -37.27 10.73
C LYS A 50 9.12 -36.60 11.09
N VAL A 51 9.17 -35.32 11.43
CA VAL A 51 7.97 -34.49 11.53
C VAL A 51 7.34 -34.50 10.13
N VAL A 52 6.26 -35.22 9.99
CA VAL A 52 5.49 -35.25 8.73
C VAL A 52 4.83 -33.86 8.62
N MET A 53 5.41 -33.01 7.79
CA MET A 53 4.81 -31.70 7.51
C MET A 53 3.46 -31.92 6.84
N PRO A 54 2.38 -31.27 7.33
CA PRO A 54 1.06 -31.40 6.71
C PRO A 54 1.11 -30.94 5.24
N LYS A 55 0.34 -31.59 4.38
CA LYS A 55 0.18 -31.16 2.98
C LYS A 55 -0.39 -29.75 2.97
N ILE A 56 0.41 -28.79 2.50
CA ILE A 56 0.04 -27.39 2.41
C ILE A 56 -0.82 -27.19 1.16
N ASN A 57 -2.02 -26.67 1.32
CA ASN A 57 -2.89 -26.23 0.26
C ASN A 57 -3.23 -24.74 0.43
N ASN A 58 -3.82 -24.13 -0.59
CA ASN A 58 -4.19 -22.71 -0.58
C ASN A 58 -5.62 -22.45 -0.06
N MET A 59 -6.39 -23.49 0.21
CA MET A 59 -7.79 -23.36 0.62
C MET A 59 -7.95 -23.21 2.13
N GLN A 60 -7.17 -23.99 2.91
CA GLN A 60 -7.34 -24.06 4.34
C GLN A 60 -5.97 -24.13 5.05
N LYS A 61 -5.84 -23.31 6.11
CA LYS A 61 -4.67 -23.31 6.98
C LYS A 61 -4.62 -24.62 7.80
N PRO A 62 -3.50 -25.35 7.81
CA PRO A 62 -3.35 -26.53 8.65
C PRO A 62 -3.55 -26.21 10.15
N ALA A 63 -4.18 -27.14 10.87
CA ALA A 63 -4.34 -27.00 12.32
C ALA A 63 -2.97 -26.88 13.01
N GLY A 64 -2.86 -25.99 14.00
CA GLY A 64 -1.62 -25.76 14.76
C GLY A 64 -0.54 -24.93 14.05
N MET A 65 -0.72 -24.55 12.78
CA MET A 65 0.21 -23.67 12.06
C MET A 65 -0.20 -22.20 12.23
N LYS A 66 0.77 -21.31 12.47
CA LYS A 66 0.53 -19.87 12.49
C LYS A 66 0.18 -19.37 11.08
N LEU A 67 -0.60 -18.29 11.01
CA LEU A 67 -1.06 -17.73 9.73
C LEU A 67 0.12 -17.34 8.82
N GLU A 68 1.10 -16.64 9.38
CA GLU A 68 2.30 -16.21 8.66
C GLU A 68 3.15 -17.41 8.17
N GLU A 69 3.30 -18.44 8.98
CA GLU A 69 4.03 -19.66 8.61
C GLU A 69 3.35 -20.36 7.43
N TRP A 70 2.03 -20.43 7.43
CA TRP A 70 1.27 -20.97 6.31
C TRP A 70 1.47 -20.12 5.04
N GLN A 71 1.37 -18.80 5.16
CA GLN A 71 1.59 -17.89 4.04
C GLN A 71 3.01 -17.98 3.46
N ILE A 72 4.03 -18.12 4.31
CA ILE A 72 5.41 -18.37 3.87
C ILE A 72 5.51 -19.72 3.14
N ALA A 73 4.86 -20.76 3.66
CA ALA A 73 4.86 -22.08 3.03
C ALA A 73 4.18 -22.07 1.66
N LEU A 74 3.11 -21.29 1.47
CA LEU A 74 2.46 -21.10 0.17
C LEU A 74 3.42 -20.45 -0.85
N ARG A 75 4.22 -19.45 -0.45
CA ARG A 75 5.21 -18.80 -1.32
C ARG A 75 6.34 -19.76 -1.72
N LYS A 76 6.74 -20.65 -0.82
CA LYS A 76 7.69 -21.73 -1.14
C LYS A 76 7.14 -22.68 -2.18
N LEU A 77 5.88 -23.10 -2.03
CA LEU A 77 5.22 -23.94 -3.02
C LEU A 77 5.09 -23.27 -4.38
N GLN A 78 4.78 -21.97 -4.42
CA GLN A 78 4.76 -21.19 -5.66
C GLN A 78 6.14 -21.12 -6.31
N ALA A 79 7.19 -20.90 -5.51
CA ALA A 79 8.57 -20.85 -6.00
C ALA A 79 9.05 -22.21 -6.57
N GLU A 80 8.50 -23.33 -6.08
CA GLU A 80 8.78 -24.67 -6.60
C GLU A 80 8.02 -24.98 -7.89
N LYS A 81 6.80 -24.46 -8.03
CA LYS A 81 5.91 -24.72 -9.19
C LYS A 81 6.19 -23.80 -10.38
N GLU A 82 6.54 -22.53 -10.13
CA GLU A 82 6.78 -21.56 -11.19
C GLU A 82 8.23 -21.62 -11.68
N THR A 83 8.43 -21.30 -12.96
CA THR A 83 9.76 -21.26 -13.58
C THR A 83 10.31 -19.84 -13.56
N PHE A 84 11.50 -19.69 -12.97
CA PHE A 84 12.21 -18.42 -12.88
C PHE A 84 13.59 -18.52 -13.52
N ALA A 85 13.93 -17.56 -14.39
CA ALA A 85 15.29 -17.33 -14.82
C ALA A 85 15.99 -16.45 -13.79
N ILE A 86 17.01 -16.99 -13.13
CA ILE A 86 17.73 -16.32 -12.04
C ILE A 86 19.17 -16.07 -12.49
N ARG A 87 19.59 -14.81 -12.47
CA ARG A 87 20.96 -14.36 -12.70
C ARG A 87 21.46 -13.63 -11.46
N MET A 88 22.68 -13.92 -11.04
CA MET A 88 23.37 -13.13 -10.02
C MET A 88 23.96 -11.90 -10.68
N VAL A 89 23.81 -10.75 -10.07
CA VAL A 89 24.51 -9.52 -10.47
C VAL A 89 25.96 -9.63 -9.99
N ASP A 90 26.87 -8.90 -10.60
CA ASP A 90 28.30 -8.95 -10.28
C ASP A 90 28.55 -8.83 -8.76
N GLU A 91 29.18 -9.85 -8.18
CA GLU A 91 29.45 -9.94 -6.74
C GLU A 91 30.35 -8.79 -6.24
N GLN A 92 31.18 -8.25 -7.10
CA GLN A 92 32.13 -7.19 -6.74
C GLN A 92 31.42 -5.85 -6.46
N TYR A 93 30.36 -5.55 -7.23
CA TYR A 93 29.65 -4.27 -7.11
C TYR A 93 28.30 -4.37 -6.38
N ALA A 94 27.71 -5.54 -6.33
CA ALA A 94 26.36 -5.74 -5.78
C ALA A 94 26.23 -7.12 -5.09
N PRO A 95 26.95 -7.36 -3.99
CA PRO A 95 26.97 -8.67 -3.32
C PRO A 95 25.56 -9.08 -2.89
N GLY A 96 25.19 -10.32 -3.26
CA GLY A 96 23.88 -10.90 -2.92
C GLY A 96 22.69 -10.33 -3.72
N GLU A 97 22.93 -9.58 -4.80
CA GLU A 97 21.87 -9.11 -5.70
C GLU A 97 21.61 -10.10 -6.84
N PHE A 98 20.34 -10.30 -7.14
CA PHE A 98 19.86 -11.20 -8.18
C PHE A 98 18.81 -10.52 -9.04
N ARG A 99 18.83 -10.82 -10.33
CA ARG A 99 17.72 -10.53 -11.24
C ARG A 99 16.92 -11.79 -11.46
N VAL A 100 15.62 -11.71 -11.19
CA VAL A 100 14.68 -12.81 -11.25
C VAL A 100 13.61 -12.50 -12.28
N VAL A 101 13.57 -13.26 -13.37
CA VAL A 101 12.57 -13.11 -14.44
C VAL A 101 11.59 -14.27 -14.35
N ASN A 102 10.30 -13.95 -14.24
CA ASN A 102 9.25 -14.95 -14.30
C ASN A 102 9.04 -15.36 -15.77
N ALA A 103 9.18 -16.66 -16.10
CA ALA A 103 9.10 -17.15 -17.45
C ALA A 103 7.73 -16.93 -18.12
N ALA A 104 6.64 -16.99 -17.34
CA ALA A 104 5.29 -16.85 -17.84
C ALA A 104 4.91 -15.39 -18.13
N THR A 105 5.27 -14.46 -17.20
CA THR A 105 4.87 -13.05 -17.32
C THR A 105 5.92 -12.15 -17.94
N ARG A 106 7.16 -12.63 -18.07
CA ARG A 106 8.36 -11.89 -18.50
C ARG A 106 8.69 -10.68 -17.63
N ASN A 107 8.06 -10.57 -16.46
CA ASN A 107 8.40 -9.49 -15.51
C ASN A 107 9.73 -9.80 -14.83
N GLU A 108 10.54 -8.77 -14.69
CA GLU A 108 11.84 -8.81 -14.02
C GLU A 108 11.74 -8.18 -12.62
N TYR A 109 12.41 -8.81 -11.65
CA TYR A 109 12.44 -8.36 -10.26
C TYR A 109 13.88 -8.34 -9.74
N LYS A 110 14.22 -7.28 -9.01
CA LYS A 110 15.45 -7.19 -8.22
C LYS A 110 15.23 -7.92 -6.90
N VAL A 111 16.09 -8.88 -6.59
CA VAL A 111 16.09 -9.62 -5.32
C VAL A 111 17.45 -9.46 -4.67
N VAL A 112 17.49 -9.05 -3.42
CA VAL A 112 18.69 -9.00 -2.58
C VAL A 112 18.59 -10.09 -1.53
N TYR A 113 19.46 -11.08 -1.58
CA TYR A 113 19.50 -12.19 -0.63
C TYR A 113 20.87 -12.27 0.04
N ARG A 114 20.90 -12.00 1.33
CA ARG A 114 22.11 -11.97 2.19
C ARG A 114 22.12 -13.06 3.26
N GLY A 115 21.30 -14.09 3.05
CA GLY A 115 21.17 -15.22 3.96
C GLY A 115 19.78 -15.34 4.60
N LYS A 116 19.57 -16.50 5.26
CA LYS A 116 18.25 -16.87 5.79
C LYS A 116 17.79 -15.88 6.89
N ASP A 117 18.69 -15.47 7.73
CA ASP A 117 18.41 -14.70 8.94
C ASP A 117 18.74 -13.20 8.79
N SER A 118 19.19 -12.77 7.60
CA SER A 118 19.49 -11.37 7.32
C SER A 118 18.22 -10.52 7.32
N LEU A 119 18.28 -9.40 8.03
CA LEU A 119 17.23 -8.37 8.04
C LEU A 119 17.17 -7.56 6.74
N TRP A 120 18.23 -7.65 5.93
CA TRP A 120 18.46 -6.86 4.72
C TRP A 120 18.07 -7.58 3.43
N ASN A 121 17.29 -8.66 3.55
CA ASN A 121 16.70 -9.33 2.40
C ASN A 121 15.60 -8.44 1.80
N TYR A 122 15.61 -8.28 0.46
CA TYR A 122 14.69 -7.41 -0.24
C TYR A 122 14.24 -8.01 -1.57
N CYS A 123 13.02 -7.73 -1.97
CA CYS A 123 12.53 -7.97 -3.32
C CYS A 123 11.68 -6.79 -3.79
N SER A 124 11.89 -6.35 -5.04
CA SER A 124 11.13 -5.23 -5.63
C SER A 124 9.66 -5.57 -5.93
N CYS A 125 9.23 -6.83 -5.78
CA CYS A 125 7.86 -7.23 -6.10
C CYS A 125 6.84 -6.71 -5.08
N TYR A 126 5.60 -6.57 -5.57
CA TYR A 126 4.45 -6.14 -4.78
C TYR A 126 4.24 -7.01 -3.52
N ASP A 127 4.23 -8.35 -3.67
CA ASP A 127 4.00 -9.28 -2.55
C ASP A 127 5.03 -9.12 -1.42
N PHE A 128 6.30 -8.87 -1.74
CA PHE A 128 7.32 -8.63 -0.70
C PHE A 128 7.03 -7.34 0.08
N LYS A 129 6.66 -6.28 -0.63
CA LYS A 129 6.43 -4.95 -0.03
C LYS A 129 5.15 -4.90 0.82
N THR A 130 4.10 -5.62 0.42
CA THR A 130 2.78 -5.52 1.06
C THR A 130 2.44 -6.65 2.01
N SER A 131 3.09 -7.81 1.91
CA SER A 131 2.74 -8.98 2.74
C SER A 131 3.28 -8.97 4.16
N GLN A 132 4.24 -8.11 4.46
CA GLN A 132 4.92 -8.01 5.77
C GLN A 132 5.62 -9.31 6.24
N LEU A 133 5.78 -10.30 5.36
CA LEU A 133 6.37 -11.61 5.68
C LEU A 133 7.90 -11.64 5.62
N GLY A 134 8.54 -10.58 5.08
CA GLY A 134 9.98 -10.57 4.82
C GLY A 134 10.42 -11.59 3.77
N THR A 135 9.48 -12.17 3.01
CA THR A 135 9.74 -13.10 1.90
C THR A 135 8.62 -13.07 0.87
N CYS A 136 8.89 -13.57 -0.33
CA CYS A 136 7.94 -13.74 -1.42
C CYS A 136 8.37 -14.92 -2.30
N LYS A 137 7.58 -15.30 -3.28
CA LYS A 137 7.92 -16.40 -4.19
C LYS A 137 9.27 -16.20 -4.91
N HIS A 138 9.63 -14.97 -5.29
CA HIS A 138 10.90 -14.68 -5.95
C HIS A 138 12.10 -14.86 -4.99
N MET A 139 11.95 -14.41 -3.75
CA MET A 139 12.94 -14.64 -2.69
C MET A 139 13.11 -16.13 -2.40
N GLU A 140 12.01 -16.88 -2.28
CA GLU A 140 12.07 -18.33 -2.07
C GLU A 140 12.69 -19.06 -3.28
N ALA A 141 12.44 -18.60 -4.51
CA ALA A 141 13.08 -19.13 -5.71
C ALA A 141 14.61 -18.89 -5.69
N VAL A 142 15.09 -17.71 -5.26
CA VAL A 142 16.53 -17.45 -5.08
C VAL A 142 17.11 -18.35 -3.99
N LYS A 143 16.44 -18.54 -2.86
CA LYS A 143 16.88 -19.47 -1.80
C LYS A 143 17.03 -20.91 -2.33
N LEU A 144 16.08 -21.37 -3.15
CA LEU A 144 16.15 -22.69 -3.78
C LEU A 144 17.30 -22.78 -4.80
N TRP A 145 17.51 -21.74 -5.60
CA TRP A 145 18.58 -21.66 -6.59
C TRP A 145 19.96 -21.70 -5.94
N VAL A 146 20.20 -20.88 -4.90
CA VAL A 146 21.45 -20.86 -4.12
C VAL A 146 21.73 -22.23 -3.50
N ARG A 147 20.70 -22.86 -2.91
CA ARG A 147 20.83 -24.22 -2.34
C ARG A 147 21.21 -25.27 -3.38
N LYS A 148 20.61 -25.25 -4.58
CA LYS A 148 20.89 -26.20 -5.68
C LYS A 148 22.30 -25.99 -6.26
N LYS A 149 22.74 -24.76 -6.40
CA LYS A 149 24.06 -24.43 -6.94
C LYS A 149 25.20 -24.67 -5.98
N ARG A 150 24.93 -25.03 -4.71
CA ARG A 150 25.93 -25.20 -3.63
C ARG A 150 26.93 -24.03 -3.51
N LYS A 151 26.66 -22.91 -4.11
CA LYS A 151 27.44 -21.68 -3.95
C LYS A 151 27.18 -21.19 -2.56
N LYS A 152 28.24 -21.08 -1.74
CA LYS A 152 28.20 -20.26 -0.52
C LYS A 152 28.11 -18.82 -1.03
N VAL A 153 26.92 -18.28 -1.08
CA VAL A 153 26.76 -16.83 -1.17
C VAL A 153 27.38 -16.31 0.12
N GLN A 154 28.53 -15.66 0.00
CA GLN A 154 29.11 -14.99 1.16
C GLN A 154 28.12 -13.92 1.57
N VAL A 155 27.53 -14.12 2.73
CA VAL A 155 26.61 -13.20 3.37
C VAL A 155 27.48 -12.22 4.13
N ALA A 156 28.21 -11.39 3.41
CA ALA A 156 28.83 -10.23 4.00
C ALA A 156 27.77 -9.12 4.11
N GLU A 157 27.63 -8.55 5.28
CA GLU A 157 26.94 -7.28 5.40
C GLU A 157 27.75 -6.26 4.59
N PRO A 158 27.07 -5.40 3.79
CA PRO A 158 27.81 -4.41 3.01
C PRO A 158 28.49 -3.39 3.94
N ASP A 159 29.69 -2.97 3.59
CA ASP A 159 30.48 -2.01 4.37
C ASP A 159 29.88 -0.59 4.30
N TYR A 160 29.12 -0.30 3.26
CA TYR A 160 28.44 1.01 3.07
C TYR A 160 27.25 1.19 4.00
N SER A 161 26.98 2.42 4.41
CA SER A 161 25.78 2.82 5.14
C SER A 161 24.61 3.09 4.19
N SER A 162 23.36 2.86 4.67
CA SER A 162 22.20 3.04 3.81
C SER A 162 20.92 3.41 4.56
N VAL A 163 20.05 4.18 3.87
CA VAL A 163 18.65 4.39 4.26
C VAL A 163 17.75 3.51 3.39
N TYR A 164 16.80 2.84 4.03
CA TYR A 164 15.91 1.86 3.42
C TYR A 164 14.52 1.85 4.08
N ILE A 165 13.54 1.21 3.43
CA ILE A 165 12.22 0.93 4.02
C ILE A 165 12.23 -0.42 4.71
N ASP A 166 11.85 -0.44 5.98
CA ASP A 166 11.49 -1.67 6.68
C ASP A 166 10.04 -2.05 6.36
N TYR A 167 9.86 -3.18 5.67
CA TYR A 167 8.56 -3.73 5.28
C TYR A 167 8.01 -4.77 6.27
N LYS A 168 8.67 -4.99 7.41
CA LYS A 168 8.17 -5.86 8.48
C LYS A 168 7.26 -5.07 9.40
N GLY A 169 5.96 -5.12 9.15
CA GLY A 169 4.97 -4.30 9.85
C GLY A 169 4.68 -2.97 9.12
N PRO A 170 4.22 -1.93 9.83
CA PRO A 170 4.02 -0.61 9.24
C PRO A 170 5.34 -0.08 8.65
N ARG A 171 5.26 0.44 7.42
CA ARG A 171 6.42 0.99 6.70
C ARG A 171 7.14 2.06 7.53
N ARG A 172 8.45 1.90 7.70
CA ARG A 172 9.31 2.84 8.41
C ARG A 172 10.59 3.06 7.62
N VAL A 173 11.00 4.32 7.51
CA VAL A 173 12.32 4.66 6.97
C VAL A 173 13.34 4.41 8.05
N LYS A 174 14.32 3.55 7.76
CA LYS A 174 15.38 3.19 8.71
C LYS A 174 16.76 3.46 8.11
N ILE A 175 17.71 3.69 9.01
CA ILE A 175 19.13 3.76 8.68
C ILE A 175 19.83 2.46 9.10
N ARG A 176 20.77 2.03 8.27
CA ARG A 176 21.78 1.04 8.59
C ARG A 176 23.16 1.68 8.48
N ILE A 177 23.94 1.63 9.53
CA ILE A 177 25.29 2.17 9.54
C ILE A 177 26.27 1.04 9.29
N GLY A 178 27.07 1.18 8.24
CA GLY A 178 28.17 0.29 7.86
C GLY A 178 29.47 0.67 8.54
N ASP A 179 30.59 0.18 8.01
CA ASP A 179 31.89 0.41 8.61
C ASP A 179 32.54 1.72 8.15
N HIS A 180 32.24 2.17 6.91
CA HIS A 180 32.78 3.38 6.35
C HIS A 180 32.20 4.63 7.03
N GLY A 181 33.05 5.43 7.69
CA GLY A 181 32.64 6.67 8.36
C GLY A 181 31.72 6.45 9.58
N ARG A 182 31.70 5.25 10.18
CA ARG A 182 30.79 4.80 11.23
C ARG A 182 30.57 5.85 12.33
N GLU A 183 31.62 6.26 13.01
CA GLU A 183 31.50 7.19 14.17
C GLU A 183 30.86 8.52 13.77
N MET A 184 31.23 9.08 12.64
CA MET A 184 30.69 10.36 12.16
C MET A 184 29.22 10.19 11.72
N LEU A 185 28.89 9.07 11.07
CA LEU A 185 27.52 8.78 10.65
C LEU A 185 26.60 8.48 11.85
N GLU A 186 27.09 7.80 12.90
CA GLU A 186 26.35 7.57 14.13
C GLU A 186 26.03 8.90 14.86
N ARG A 187 26.98 9.82 14.88
CA ARG A 187 26.75 11.17 15.44
C ARG A 187 25.70 11.93 14.62
N LEU A 188 25.86 11.97 13.28
CA LEU A 188 24.91 12.63 12.39
C LEU A 188 23.51 12.02 12.50
N ALA A 189 23.43 10.67 12.55
CA ALA A 189 22.15 9.97 12.61
C ALA A 189 21.32 10.29 13.85
N LYS A 190 21.92 10.59 14.99
CA LYS A 190 21.21 10.92 16.25
C LYS A 190 20.28 12.12 16.11
N ASP A 191 20.58 13.07 15.21
CA ASP A 191 19.76 14.25 14.97
C ASP A 191 18.54 13.99 14.08
N TYR A 192 18.51 12.82 13.41
CA TYR A 192 17.49 12.50 12.41
C TYR A 192 16.73 11.20 12.71
N PHE A 193 17.35 10.25 13.38
CA PHE A 193 16.79 8.93 13.65
C PHE A 193 16.67 8.68 15.17
N ASP A 194 15.71 7.85 15.54
CA ASP A 194 15.56 7.39 16.91
C ASP A 194 16.54 6.25 17.26
N GLU A 195 16.48 5.75 18.49
CA GLU A 195 17.34 4.65 19.00
C GLU A 195 17.14 3.33 18.22
N LEU A 196 15.99 3.14 17.56
CA LEU A 196 15.70 1.99 16.72
C LEU A 196 16.13 2.21 15.26
N GLY A 197 16.78 3.35 14.98
CA GLY A 197 17.22 3.76 13.66
C GLY A 197 16.06 4.17 12.73
N VAL A 198 14.89 4.54 13.28
CA VAL A 198 13.73 5.00 12.51
C VAL A 198 13.80 6.51 12.34
N LEU A 199 13.56 7.00 11.11
CA LEU A 199 13.52 8.43 10.81
C LEU A 199 12.41 9.11 11.61
N ARG A 200 12.78 10.17 12.38
CA ARG A 200 11.85 10.93 13.21
C ARG A 200 10.94 11.80 12.37
N GLU A 201 9.75 12.10 12.87
CA GLU A 201 8.73 12.85 12.13
C GLU A 201 9.20 14.28 11.78
N ASP A 202 9.91 14.95 12.68
CA ASP A 202 10.49 16.30 12.46
C ASP A 202 11.64 16.29 11.43
N ALA A 203 12.28 15.15 11.22
CA ALA A 203 13.42 15.02 10.32
C ALA A 203 13.04 14.85 8.83
N TYR A 204 11.77 14.55 8.51
CA TYR A 204 11.35 14.42 7.10
C TYR A 204 11.60 15.71 6.29
N ALA A 205 11.39 16.88 6.89
CA ALA A 205 11.61 18.17 6.21
C ALA A 205 13.07 18.42 5.86
N ARG A 206 14.00 17.89 6.67
CA ARG A 206 15.46 18.12 6.59
C ARG A 206 16.22 16.91 6.01
N PHE A 207 15.53 15.94 5.47
CA PHE A 207 16.13 14.68 5.05
C PHE A 207 17.15 14.81 3.91
N ASP A 208 16.98 15.76 3.01
CA ASP A 208 17.95 16.08 1.96
C ASP A 208 19.30 16.57 2.52
N VAL A 209 19.26 17.41 3.56
CA VAL A 209 20.46 17.86 4.28
C VAL A 209 21.18 16.68 4.91
N PHE A 210 20.43 15.75 5.52
CA PHE A 210 21.00 14.52 6.06
C PHE A 210 21.71 13.70 4.97
N VAL A 211 21.04 13.46 3.83
CA VAL A 211 21.61 12.65 2.74
C VAL A 211 22.89 13.28 2.17
N GLN A 212 22.91 14.61 2.02
CA GLN A 212 24.10 15.34 1.56
C GLN A 212 25.25 15.21 2.56
N ALA A 213 24.98 15.43 3.84
CA ALA A 213 26.00 15.29 4.89
C ALA A 213 26.52 13.84 5.00
N ALA A 214 25.62 12.86 4.92
CA ALA A 214 26.00 11.44 4.95
C ALA A 214 26.88 11.04 3.76
N LYS A 215 26.62 11.53 2.56
CA LYS A 215 27.45 11.31 1.37
C LYS A 215 28.80 12.02 1.45
N ALA A 216 28.88 13.16 2.13
CA ALA A 216 30.15 13.85 2.38
C ALA A 216 31.04 13.08 3.34
N ILE A 217 30.46 12.39 4.33
CA ILE A 217 31.17 11.53 5.30
C ILE A 217 31.58 10.20 4.65
N ALA A 218 30.66 9.56 3.93
CA ALA A 218 30.86 8.28 3.26
C ALA A 218 30.35 8.38 1.81
N PRO A 219 31.23 8.53 0.80
CA PRO A 219 30.82 8.70 -0.59
C PRO A 219 30.00 7.53 -1.16
N ASP A 220 30.14 6.35 -0.58
CA ASP A 220 29.39 5.12 -0.92
C ASP A 220 28.05 4.99 -0.18
N PHE A 221 27.65 6.00 0.61
CA PHE A 221 26.34 6.06 1.27
C PHE A 221 25.19 5.93 0.27
N ARG A 222 24.21 5.07 0.57
CA ARG A 222 23.09 4.79 -0.32
C ARG A 222 21.76 5.18 0.32
N CYS A 223 20.95 5.91 -0.43
CA CYS A 223 19.53 6.07 -0.15
C CYS A 223 18.76 5.25 -1.19
N TYR A 224 17.99 4.26 -0.77
CA TYR A 224 17.21 3.46 -1.72
C TYR A 224 16.00 4.23 -2.24
N ASP A 225 15.65 4.02 -3.52
CA ASP A 225 14.63 4.80 -4.21
C ASP A 225 13.27 4.75 -3.50
N ASP A 226 12.87 3.58 -3.01
CA ASP A 226 11.59 3.42 -2.29
C ASP A 226 11.57 4.16 -0.93
N ALA A 227 12.71 4.31 -0.28
CA ALA A 227 12.84 5.13 0.93
C ALA A 227 12.76 6.62 0.59
N LEU A 228 13.42 7.04 -0.50
CA LEU A 228 13.36 8.40 -0.98
C LEU A 228 11.93 8.78 -1.41
N ASP A 229 11.25 7.92 -2.17
CA ASP A 229 9.87 8.11 -2.60
C ASP A 229 8.93 8.30 -1.39
N TYR A 230 9.10 7.48 -0.36
CA TYR A 230 8.30 7.58 0.87
C TYR A 230 8.54 8.91 1.61
N VAL A 231 9.80 9.34 1.71
CA VAL A 231 10.14 10.64 2.32
C VAL A 231 9.56 11.79 1.51
N LEU A 232 9.67 11.75 0.18
CA LEU A 232 9.10 12.77 -0.71
C LEU A 232 7.58 12.83 -0.58
N GLU A 233 6.88 11.69 -0.51
CA GLU A 233 5.43 11.64 -0.27
C GLU A 233 5.04 12.30 1.07
N ARG A 234 5.80 12.03 2.15
CA ARG A 234 5.57 12.65 3.47
C ARG A 234 5.82 14.16 3.44
N ARG A 235 6.90 14.61 2.84
CA ARG A 235 7.20 16.06 2.67
C ARG A 235 6.12 16.76 1.86
N ASP A 236 5.69 16.15 0.76
CA ASP A 236 4.62 16.67 -0.08
C ASP A 236 3.30 16.78 0.72
N ARG A 237 2.97 15.80 1.56
CA ARG A 237 1.81 15.88 2.45
C ARG A 237 1.91 17.05 3.44
N ILE A 238 3.06 17.26 4.05
CA ILE A 238 3.29 18.39 4.97
C ILE A 238 3.09 19.72 4.23
N LYS A 239 3.64 19.83 3.02
CA LYS A 239 3.46 21.01 2.16
C LYS A 239 1.98 21.27 1.85
N ARG A 240 1.22 20.23 1.48
CA ARG A 240 -0.21 20.34 1.17
C ARG A 240 -1.03 20.77 2.41
N CYS A 241 -0.75 20.22 3.59
CA CYS A 241 -1.43 20.61 4.81
C CYS A 241 -1.23 22.10 5.09
N ARG A 242 0.02 22.59 5.06
CA ARG A 242 0.36 24.01 5.25
C ARG A 242 -0.32 24.89 4.19
N LEU A 243 -0.26 24.50 2.93
CA LEU A 243 -0.90 25.23 1.83
C LEU A 243 -2.42 25.40 2.05
N LEU A 244 -3.09 24.33 2.51
CA LEU A 244 -4.54 24.36 2.79
C LEU A 244 -4.88 25.30 3.96
N GLU A 245 -4.04 25.37 4.97
CA GLU A 245 -4.23 26.22 6.14
C GLU A 245 -3.97 27.70 5.82
N GLU A 246 -2.92 27.98 5.05
CA GLU A 246 -2.47 29.34 4.77
C GLU A 246 -3.25 30.03 3.63
N LYS A 247 -3.63 29.28 2.57
CA LYS A 247 -4.16 29.90 1.35
C LYS A 247 -5.60 29.49 1.02
N TYR A 248 -5.96 28.23 1.22
CA TYR A 248 -7.26 27.72 0.77
C TYR A 248 -8.33 27.86 1.83
N THR A 249 -8.60 29.13 2.23
CA THR A 249 -9.70 29.51 3.13
C THR A 249 -11.04 29.28 2.45
N ASP A 250 -12.15 29.46 3.18
CA ASP A 250 -13.50 29.31 2.62
C ASP A 250 -13.77 30.35 1.53
N GLU A 251 -13.30 31.60 1.74
CA GLU A 251 -13.44 32.69 0.80
C GLU A 251 -12.65 32.45 -0.49
N TYR A 252 -11.43 31.90 -0.38
CA TYR A 252 -10.63 31.58 -1.57
C TYR A 252 -11.26 30.46 -2.39
N LEU A 253 -11.79 29.42 -1.73
CA LEU A 253 -12.47 28.31 -2.41
C LEU A 253 -13.76 28.73 -3.10
N ASP A 254 -14.49 29.73 -2.58
CA ASP A 254 -15.69 30.28 -3.23
C ASP A 254 -15.37 31.04 -4.52
N GLN A 255 -14.18 31.62 -4.63
CA GLN A 255 -13.74 32.39 -5.80
C GLN A 255 -12.94 31.54 -6.80
N MET A 256 -12.55 30.34 -6.41
CA MET A 256 -11.66 29.50 -7.21
C MET A 256 -12.35 28.95 -8.47
N LEU A 257 -13.62 28.65 -8.38
CA LEU A 257 -14.45 28.15 -9.49
C LEU A 257 -15.51 29.18 -9.87
N THR A 258 -16.17 28.96 -11.00
CA THR A 258 -17.27 29.85 -11.47
C THR A 258 -18.54 29.81 -10.60
N VAL A 259 -18.60 28.85 -9.68
CA VAL A 259 -19.69 28.68 -8.71
C VAL A 259 -19.11 28.49 -7.30
N PRO A 260 -19.76 29.07 -6.27
CA PRO A 260 -19.33 28.84 -4.89
C PRO A 260 -19.54 27.38 -4.48
N LEU A 261 -18.65 26.88 -3.63
CA LEU A 261 -18.75 25.52 -3.09
C LEU A 261 -19.60 25.52 -1.81
N TYR A 262 -20.46 24.51 -1.66
CA TYR A 262 -21.10 24.28 -0.37
C TYR A 262 -20.06 23.94 0.72
N PRO A 263 -20.32 24.22 2.01
CA PRO A 263 -19.37 23.97 3.09
C PRO A 263 -18.81 22.52 3.09
N TYR A 264 -19.69 21.54 2.90
CA TYR A 264 -19.25 20.14 2.82
C TYR A 264 -18.41 19.84 1.56
N GLN A 265 -18.61 20.54 0.45
CA GLN A 265 -17.79 20.39 -0.77
C GLN A 265 -16.40 21.00 -0.57
N LYS A 266 -16.30 22.14 0.13
CA LYS A 266 -15.01 22.72 0.55
C LYS A 266 -14.23 21.75 1.44
N GLU A 267 -14.92 21.13 2.42
CA GLU A 267 -14.32 20.10 3.27
C GLU A 267 -13.83 18.89 2.46
N GLY A 268 -14.64 18.41 1.51
CA GLY A 268 -14.27 17.30 0.63
C GLY A 268 -13.07 17.62 -0.27
N THR A 269 -13.00 18.83 -0.79
CA THR A 269 -11.84 19.32 -1.56
C THR A 269 -10.59 19.36 -0.71
N ARG A 270 -10.66 19.97 0.50
CA ARG A 270 -9.52 19.98 1.44
C ARG A 270 -9.10 18.59 1.86
N PHE A 271 -10.06 17.69 2.09
CA PHE A 271 -9.78 16.28 2.42
C PHE A 271 -8.99 15.59 1.30
N ALA A 272 -9.45 15.69 0.06
CA ALA A 272 -8.80 15.07 -1.10
C ALA A 272 -7.38 15.62 -1.31
N VAL A 273 -7.20 16.93 -1.22
CA VAL A 273 -5.89 17.57 -1.37
C VAL A 273 -4.96 17.19 -0.21
N ARG A 274 -5.44 17.21 1.04
CA ARG A 274 -4.65 16.79 2.22
C ARG A 274 -4.18 15.35 2.10
N ALA A 275 -5.07 14.45 1.70
CA ALA A 275 -4.76 13.05 1.52
C ALA A 275 -3.78 12.79 0.34
N GLY A 276 -3.88 13.60 -0.73
CA GLY A 276 -3.14 13.39 -1.98
C GLY A 276 -3.74 12.30 -2.86
N LYS A 277 -4.06 11.14 -2.28
CA LYS A 277 -4.85 10.09 -2.92
C LYS A 277 -6.03 9.77 -2.00
N ALA A 278 -7.25 9.95 -2.50
CA ALA A 278 -8.46 9.82 -1.70
C ALA A 278 -9.62 9.23 -2.49
N ILE A 279 -10.57 8.64 -1.75
CA ILE A 279 -11.87 8.23 -2.25
C ILE A 279 -12.92 9.19 -1.68
N ILE A 280 -13.66 9.87 -2.55
CA ILE A 280 -14.87 10.62 -2.18
C ILE A 280 -16.07 9.72 -2.46
N ALA A 281 -16.65 9.20 -1.40
CA ALA A 281 -17.72 8.22 -1.42
C ALA A 281 -19.07 8.83 -0.99
N ASP A 282 -19.25 10.12 -1.18
CA ASP A 282 -20.46 10.86 -0.87
C ASP A 282 -21.68 10.27 -1.58
N GLU A 283 -22.85 10.38 -0.95
CA GLU A 283 -24.13 9.98 -1.55
C GLU A 283 -24.35 10.66 -2.90
N MET A 284 -25.07 10.01 -3.81
CA MET A 284 -25.36 10.55 -5.15
C MET A 284 -26.05 11.91 -5.04
N GLY A 285 -25.63 12.87 -5.88
CA GLY A 285 -26.18 14.24 -5.89
C GLY A 285 -25.51 15.22 -4.92
N LEU A 286 -24.45 14.83 -4.20
CA LEU A 286 -23.66 15.73 -3.36
C LEU A 286 -22.52 16.44 -4.11
N GLY A 287 -22.49 16.38 -5.45
CA GLY A 287 -21.51 17.11 -6.27
C GLY A 287 -20.08 16.58 -6.15
N LYS A 288 -19.91 15.26 -6.16
CA LYS A 288 -18.57 14.63 -6.16
C LYS A 288 -17.69 15.10 -7.32
N THR A 289 -18.26 15.26 -8.51
CA THR A 289 -17.56 15.78 -9.69
C THR A 289 -16.97 17.16 -9.43
N LEU A 290 -17.74 18.06 -8.81
CA LEU A 290 -17.31 19.42 -8.49
C LEU A 290 -16.16 19.41 -7.46
N GLN A 291 -16.23 18.54 -6.45
CA GLN A 291 -15.15 18.36 -5.47
C GLN A 291 -13.87 17.84 -6.13
N ALA A 292 -13.97 16.90 -7.08
CA ALA A 292 -12.84 16.38 -7.82
C ALA A 292 -12.19 17.44 -8.72
N ILE A 293 -13.00 18.22 -9.44
CA ILE A 293 -12.52 19.36 -10.26
C ILE A 293 -11.85 20.41 -9.38
N ALA A 294 -12.47 20.78 -8.25
CA ALA A 294 -11.88 21.73 -7.30
C ALA A 294 -10.53 21.23 -6.76
N SER A 295 -10.43 19.94 -6.42
CA SER A 295 -9.17 19.35 -5.95
C SER A 295 -8.08 19.37 -7.04
N ALA A 296 -8.43 19.10 -8.29
CA ALA A 296 -7.52 19.17 -9.43
C ALA A 296 -7.03 20.61 -9.69
N GLU A 297 -7.95 21.58 -9.61
CA GLU A 297 -7.61 23.00 -9.78
C GLU A 297 -6.64 23.49 -8.67
N VAL A 298 -6.75 22.99 -7.44
CA VAL A 298 -5.73 23.28 -6.41
C VAL A 298 -4.34 22.86 -6.87
N TYR A 299 -4.18 21.62 -7.35
CA TYR A 299 -2.89 21.11 -7.80
C TYR A 299 -2.35 21.87 -9.03
N LEU A 300 -3.20 22.19 -10.00
CA LEU A 300 -2.82 22.93 -11.20
C LEU A 300 -2.38 24.36 -10.88
N ARG A 301 -3.15 25.10 -10.06
CA ARG A 301 -2.85 26.49 -9.67
C ARG A 301 -1.60 26.64 -8.83
N GLU A 302 -1.24 25.64 -8.07
CA GLU A 302 -0.02 25.63 -7.26
C GLU A 302 1.20 25.08 -8.01
N GLY A 303 1.07 24.80 -9.32
CA GLY A 303 2.16 24.19 -10.10
C GLY A 303 2.62 22.84 -9.57
N MET A 304 1.75 22.16 -8.82
CA MET A 304 1.99 20.81 -8.30
C MET A 304 1.64 19.73 -9.31
N ALA A 305 0.86 20.08 -10.31
CA ALA A 305 0.44 19.24 -11.42
C ALA A 305 0.35 20.05 -12.70
N GLU A 306 0.65 19.41 -13.83
CA GLU A 306 0.46 19.93 -15.17
C GLU A 306 -0.65 19.19 -15.93
N GLN A 307 -0.88 17.92 -15.59
CA GLN A 307 -1.80 17.04 -16.28
C GLN A 307 -2.75 16.29 -15.36
N VAL A 308 -4.03 16.34 -15.73
CA VAL A 308 -5.13 15.63 -15.07
C VAL A 308 -5.71 14.60 -16.03
N LEU A 309 -5.68 13.34 -15.67
CA LEU A 309 -6.32 12.25 -16.39
C LEU A 309 -7.65 11.90 -15.72
N VAL A 310 -8.75 12.08 -16.43
CA VAL A 310 -10.10 11.70 -15.98
C VAL A 310 -10.49 10.38 -16.64
N VAL A 311 -10.75 9.35 -15.84
CA VAL A 311 -11.27 8.06 -16.28
C VAL A 311 -12.72 7.93 -15.84
N CYS A 312 -13.64 7.81 -16.78
CA CYS A 312 -15.07 7.77 -16.50
C CYS A 312 -15.82 6.76 -17.39
N PRO A 313 -17.09 6.43 -17.09
CA PRO A 313 -17.96 5.72 -18.01
C PRO A 313 -18.04 6.40 -19.37
N THR A 314 -18.15 5.61 -20.44
CA THR A 314 -18.16 6.14 -21.82
C THR A 314 -19.24 7.20 -22.05
N SER A 315 -20.43 7.03 -21.44
CA SER A 315 -21.55 7.96 -21.52
C SER A 315 -21.30 9.33 -20.85
N LEU A 316 -20.37 9.38 -19.88
CA LEU A 316 -20.09 10.56 -19.08
C LEU A 316 -18.93 11.42 -19.61
N LYS A 317 -18.20 10.99 -20.63
CA LYS A 317 -17.02 11.72 -21.13
C LYS A 317 -17.31 13.19 -21.48
N TYR A 318 -18.37 13.42 -22.24
CA TYR A 318 -18.74 14.77 -22.67
C TYR A 318 -19.43 15.58 -21.57
N GLN A 319 -20.07 14.92 -20.60
CA GLN A 319 -20.55 15.57 -19.40
C GLN A 319 -19.38 16.10 -18.58
N TRP A 320 -18.35 15.28 -18.32
CA TRP A 320 -17.13 15.70 -17.66
C TRP A 320 -16.47 16.88 -18.37
N LYS A 321 -16.36 16.82 -19.70
CA LYS A 321 -15.83 17.94 -20.49
C LYS A 321 -16.60 19.23 -20.21
N ARG A 322 -17.91 19.21 -20.35
CA ARG A 322 -18.77 20.38 -20.11
C ARG A 322 -18.69 20.90 -18.67
N GLU A 323 -18.64 20.01 -17.70
CA GLU A 323 -18.54 20.39 -16.29
C GLU A 323 -17.18 21.05 -15.97
N ILE A 324 -16.07 20.50 -16.48
CA ILE A 324 -14.75 21.10 -16.32
C ILE A 324 -14.74 22.51 -16.96
N GLU A 325 -15.14 22.64 -18.22
CA GLU A 325 -15.17 23.92 -18.95
C GLU A 325 -16.07 24.94 -18.22
N ARG A 326 -17.25 24.52 -17.77
CA ARG A 326 -18.19 25.37 -17.05
C ARG A 326 -17.62 25.86 -15.72
N PHE A 327 -17.12 24.97 -14.90
CA PHE A 327 -16.71 25.32 -13.52
C PHE A 327 -15.36 26.01 -13.44
N THR A 328 -14.52 25.84 -14.44
CA THR A 328 -13.17 26.44 -14.47
C THR A 328 -13.03 27.67 -15.35
N GLY A 329 -14.17 28.19 -15.87
CA GLY A 329 -14.23 29.51 -16.55
C GLY A 329 -13.80 29.49 -18.00
N GLY A 330 -14.07 28.43 -18.76
CA GLY A 330 -13.89 28.42 -20.22
C GLY A 330 -13.32 27.12 -20.77
N ASP A 331 -13.27 27.05 -22.10
CA ASP A 331 -12.84 25.91 -22.89
C ASP A 331 -11.34 25.98 -23.29
N ARG A 332 -10.66 27.11 -23.01
CA ARG A 332 -9.26 27.36 -23.37
C ARG A 332 -8.46 27.93 -22.21
N VAL A 333 -7.17 27.71 -22.26
CA VAL A 333 -6.18 28.26 -21.31
C VAL A 333 -4.95 28.75 -22.08
N GLU A 334 -4.25 29.72 -21.51
CA GLU A 334 -2.92 30.08 -22.01
C GLU A 334 -1.94 28.93 -21.74
N SER A 335 -1.12 28.61 -22.70
CA SER A 335 -0.13 27.57 -22.55
C SER A 335 1.00 28.04 -21.63
N SER A 336 1.32 27.25 -20.62
CA SER A 336 2.46 27.49 -19.74
C SER A 336 3.21 26.18 -19.50
N GLY A 337 3.82 25.60 -20.51
CA GLY A 337 4.48 24.31 -20.38
C GLY A 337 5.75 24.19 -21.21
N LYS A 338 6.65 23.27 -20.83
CA LYS A 338 7.88 22.98 -21.57
C LYS A 338 7.56 22.56 -23.01
N GLY A 339 8.01 23.37 -23.98
CA GLY A 339 7.90 23.07 -25.40
C GLY A 339 6.65 23.63 -26.10
N VAL A 340 5.91 24.53 -25.46
CA VAL A 340 4.80 25.28 -26.07
C VAL A 340 5.16 26.77 -26.08
N GLU A 341 4.85 27.48 -27.16
CA GLU A 341 5.07 28.93 -27.25
C GLU A 341 4.22 29.64 -26.19
N ASP A 342 4.84 30.53 -25.40
CA ASP A 342 4.14 31.33 -24.39
C ASP A 342 3.07 32.20 -25.03
N GLY A 343 1.87 32.21 -24.45
CA GLY A 343 0.72 32.96 -24.95
C GLY A 343 -0.15 32.25 -25.99
N LEU A 344 0.19 30.99 -26.36
CA LEU A 344 -0.68 30.21 -27.23
C LEU A 344 -1.89 29.71 -26.46
N THR A 345 -3.09 29.99 -26.96
CA THR A 345 -4.33 29.51 -26.35
C THR A 345 -4.61 28.07 -26.78
N ILE A 346 -4.62 27.14 -25.85
CA ILE A 346 -4.86 25.71 -26.07
C ILE A 346 -6.21 25.24 -25.52
N PRO A 347 -6.78 24.13 -26.04
CA PRO A 347 -7.99 23.56 -25.45
C PRO A 347 -7.74 23.14 -23.99
N LYS A 348 -8.64 23.48 -23.08
CA LYS A 348 -8.53 23.10 -21.66
C LYS A 348 -8.75 21.62 -21.47
N VAL A 349 -9.64 21.01 -22.26
CA VAL A 349 -10.05 19.62 -22.13
C VAL A 349 -9.97 18.89 -23.45
N VAL A 350 -9.35 17.73 -23.46
CA VAL A 350 -9.33 16.82 -24.62
C VAL A 350 -10.00 15.50 -24.27
N VAL A 351 -10.99 15.09 -25.07
CA VAL A 351 -11.59 13.75 -24.97
C VAL A 351 -10.82 12.81 -25.88
N VAL A 352 -10.15 11.83 -25.28
CA VAL A 352 -9.32 10.86 -26.00
C VAL A 352 -10.18 9.72 -26.52
N GLU A 353 -10.35 9.66 -27.85
CA GLU A 353 -11.18 8.68 -28.53
C GLU A 353 -10.78 8.47 -30.00
N GLY A 354 -11.39 7.48 -30.64
CA GLY A 354 -11.15 7.14 -32.05
C GLY A 354 -10.10 6.05 -32.22
N THR A 355 -9.41 6.07 -33.37
CA THR A 355 -8.37 5.07 -33.70
C THR A 355 -7.16 5.19 -32.78
N PRO A 356 -6.34 4.14 -32.61
CA PRO A 356 -5.12 4.20 -31.78
C PRO A 356 -4.18 5.36 -32.16
N ALA A 357 -4.01 5.62 -33.47
CA ALA A 357 -3.15 6.70 -33.95
C ALA A 357 -3.72 8.09 -33.59
N LYS A 358 -5.06 8.27 -33.65
CA LYS A 358 -5.72 9.51 -33.22
C LYS A 358 -5.56 9.69 -31.72
N ARG A 359 -5.75 8.63 -30.92
CA ARG A 359 -5.61 8.69 -29.47
C ARG A 359 -4.17 9.03 -29.04
N ASP A 360 -3.15 8.48 -29.71
CA ASP A 360 -1.75 8.82 -29.44
C ASP A 360 -1.48 10.33 -29.61
N LYS A 361 -2.03 10.95 -30.67
CA LYS A 361 -1.94 12.41 -30.85
C LYS A 361 -2.68 13.18 -29.75
N LEU A 362 -3.86 12.71 -29.33
CA LEU A 362 -4.65 13.36 -28.29
C LEU A 362 -4.01 13.23 -26.90
N TYR A 363 -3.33 12.13 -26.60
CA TYR A 363 -2.53 12.01 -25.37
C TYR A 363 -1.36 12.98 -25.31
N LYS A 364 -0.76 13.32 -26.46
CA LYS A 364 0.34 14.28 -26.58
C LYS A 364 -0.09 15.73 -26.61
N ALA A 365 -1.41 15.99 -26.69
CA ALA A 365 -1.92 17.37 -26.68
C ALA A 365 -1.59 18.06 -25.35
N SER A 366 -1.28 19.36 -25.44
CA SER A 366 -0.87 20.18 -24.28
C SER A 366 -2.04 20.53 -23.32
N ALA A 367 -3.25 20.02 -23.57
CA ALA A 367 -4.42 20.27 -22.73
C ALA A 367 -4.19 19.75 -21.29
N PRO A 368 -4.46 20.56 -20.26
CA PRO A 368 -4.31 20.15 -18.86
C PRO A 368 -5.22 18.96 -18.50
N TYR A 369 -6.43 18.89 -19.05
CA TYR A 369 -7.35 17.79 -18.79
C TYR A 369 -7.47 16.84 -19.97
N LYS A 370 -7.29 15.56 -19.72
CA LYS A 370 -7.51 14.46 -20.67
C LYS A 370 -8.56 13.51 -20.14
N ILE A 371 -9.61 13.25 -20.92
CA ILE A 371 -10.73 12.38 -20.52
C ILE A 371 -10.70 11.10 -21.35
N VAL A 372 -10.71 9.95 -20.67
CA VAL A 372 -10.77 8.63 -21.29
C VAL A 372 -11.89 7.79 -20.69
N SER A 373 -12.43 6.84 -21.45
CA SER A 373 -13.30 5.83 -20.88
C SER A 373 -12.51 4.69 -20.25
N TYR A 374 -13.10 3.94 -19.30
CA TYR A 374 -12.50 2.72 -18.74
C TYR A 374 -12.04 1.72 -19.79
N HIS A 375 -12.83 1.59 -20.87
CA HIS A 375 -12.48 0.70 -21.97
C HIS A 375 -11.24 1.19 -22.73
N THR A 376 -11.22 2.49 -23.08
CA THR A 376 -10.06 3.13 -23.72
C THR A 376 -8.81 3.01 -22.83
N MET A 377 -8.94 3.28 -21.53
CA MET A 377 -7.86 3.12 -20.53
C MET A 377 -7.30 1.70 -20.56
N SER A 378 -8.15 0.68 -20.56
CA SER A 378 -7.71 -0.72 -20.58
C SER A 378 -6.94 -1.09 -21.84
N ASN A 379 -7.38 -0.60 -23.00
CA ASN A 379 -6.71 -0.84 -24.28
C ASN A 379 -5.36 -0.12 -24.39
N ASP A 380 -5.29 1.10 -23.83
CA ASP A 380 -4.13 1.99 -23.95
C ASP A 380 -3.21 1.95 -22.72
N VAL A 381 -3.34 0.96 -21.84
CA VAL A 381 -2.60 0.89 -20.57
C VAL A 381 -1.08 0.98 -20.74
N ARG A 382 -0.51 0.48 -21.84
CA ARG A 382 0.93 0.57 -22.13
C ARG A 382 1.36 1.98 -22.46
N HIS A 383 0.48 2.76 -23.07
CA HIS A 383 0.69 4.16 -23.39
C HIS A 383 0.53 5.02 -22.14
N LEU A 384 -0.55 4.82 -21.41
CA LEU A 384 -0.85 5.52 -20.15
C LEU A 384 0.23 5.28 -19.07
N GLY A 385 0.83 4.10 -19.00
CA GLY A 385 1.94 3.82 -18.08
C GLY A 385 3.24 4.55 -18.40
N LYS A 386 3.32 5.27 -19.53
CA LYS A 386 4.45 6.12 -19.93
C LYS A 386 4.13 7.61 -19.86
N LEU A 387 2.86 7.96 -19.62
CA LEU A 387 2.44 9.34 -19.40
C LEU A 387 2.74 9.73 -17.96
N ASP A 388 3.35 10.88 -17.78
CA ASP A 388 3.46 11.52 -16.47
C ASP A 388 2.10 12.10 -16.10
N THR A 389 1.25 11.25 -15.53
CA THR A 389 -0.05 11.67 -15.02
C THR A 389 0.12 12.18 -13.61
N ASP A 390 -0.02 13.49 -13.40
CA ASP A 390 0.11 14.06 -12.06
C ASP A 390 -1.12 13.78 -11.22
N VAL A 391 -2.33 14.06 -11.75
CA VAL A 391 -3.60 13.86 -11.07
C VAL A 391 -4.46 12.85 -11.83
N LEU A 392 -4.89 11.81 -11.14
CA LEU A 392 -5.82 10.83 -11.67
C LEU A 392 -7.20 11.00 -11.01
N ILE A 393 -8.22 11.27 -11.82
CA ILE A 393 -9.62 11.23 -11.38
C ILE A 393 -10.25 9.97 -11.97
N MET A 394 -10.85 9.13 -11.13
CA MET A 394 -11.65 7.99 -11.60
C MET A 394 -13.07 8.11 -11.08
N ASP A 395 -14.04 8.11 -11.99
CA ASP A 395 -15.45 8.21 -11.65
C ASP A 395 -16.12 6.83 -11.70
N GLU A 396 -17.04 6.57 -10.77
CA GLU A 396 -17.77 5.30 -10.63
C GLU A 396 -16.82 4.10 -10.43
N ILE A 397 -15.91 4.20 -9.44
CA ILE A 397 -14.87 3.18 -9.20
C ILE A 397 -15.43 1.82 -8.78
N GLN A 398 -16.69 1.68 -8.40
CA GLN A 398 -17.32 0.38 -8.17
C GLN A 398 -17.23 -0.56 -9.38
N ARG A 399 -16.95 -0.03 -10.58
CA ARG A 399 -16.60 -0.84 -11.77
C ARG A 399 -15.30 -1.62 -11.62
N LEU A 400 -14.44 -1.24 -10.70
CA LEU A 400 -13.14 -1.86 -10.44
C LEU A 400 -13.17 -2.91 -9.31
N LYS A 401 -14.36 -3.23 -8.78
CA LYS A 401 -14.55 -4.15 -7.63
C LYS A 401 -13.96 -5.56 -7.85
N ASN A 402 -13.90 -6.02 -9.08
CA ASN A 402 -13.34 -7.33 -9.42
C ASN A 402 -11.86 -7.21 -9.80
N TRP A 403 -10.99 -7.75 -8.97
CA TRP A 403 -9.53 -7.68 -9.09
C TRP A 403 -8.98 -8.20 -10.42
N ASP A 404 -9.58 -9.28 -10.94
CA ASP A 404 -9.05 -10.03 -12.06
C ASP A 404 -9.47 -9.48 -13.42
N THR A 405 -10.34 -8.48 -13.48
CA THR A 405 -10.74 -7.88 -14.75
C THR A 405 -9.59 -7.12 -15.41
N LEU A 406 -9.59 -7.09 -16.73
CA LEU A 406 -8.61 -6.32 -17.51
C LEU A 406 -8.61 -4.84 -17.12
N ILE A 407 -9.80 -4.28 -16.87
CA ILE A 407 -9.99 -2.87 -16.47
C ILE A 407 -9.34 -2.62 -15.10
N SER A 408 -9.59 -3.46 -14.11
CA SER A 408 -9.02 -3.32 -12.77
C SER A 408 -7.50 -3.48 -12.76
N ARG A 409 -6.97 -4.41 -13.56
CA ARG A 409 -5.52 -4.57 -13.75
C ARG A 409 -4.89 -3.38 -14.48
N ALA A 410 -5.60 -2.78 -15.43
CA ALA A 410 -5.14 -1.58 -16.13
C ALA A 410 -5.11 -0.37 -15.18
N ALA A 411 -6.16 -0.15 -14.40
CA ALA A 411 -6.25 0.94 -13.45
C ALA A 411 -5.06 0.96 -12.47
N ARG A 412 -4.66 -0.22 -11.95
CA ARG A 412 -3.51 -0.35 -11.03
C ARG A 412 -2.14 -0.10 -11.67
N LYS A 413 -2.06 -0.04 -13.00
CA LYS A 413 -0.81 0.25 -13.73
C LYS A 413 -0.61 1.74 -14.03
N ILE A 414 -1.64 2.55 -13.83
CA ILE A 414 -1.52 4.00 -14.01
C ILE A 414 -0.86 4.57 -12.76
N ALA A 415 0.37 4.99 -12.92
CA ALA A 415 1.05 5.76 -11.88
C ALA A 415 0.53 7.19 -11.89
N SER A 416 0.25 7.74 -10.72
CA SER A 416 -0.08 9.16 -10.55
C SER A 416 0.43 9.64 -9.19
N ARG A 417 0.79 10.90 -9.11
CA ARG A 417 1.21 11.53 -7.86
C ARG A 417 0.02 11.75 -6.94
N TYR A 418 -1.09 12.24 -7.50
CA TYR A 418 -2.34 12.49 -6.80
C TYR A 418 -3.48 11.70 -7.43
N ALA A 419 -4.50 11.37 -6.63
CA ALA A 419 -5.69 10.71 -7.14
C ALA A 419 -6.96 11.08 -6.37
N VAL A 420 -8.05 11.32 -7.10
CA VAL A 420 -9.39 11.51 -6.54
C VAL A 420 -10.32 10.50 -7.17
N LEU A 421 -10.70 9.50 -6.40
CA LEU A 421 -11.57 8.41 -6.83
C LEU A 421 -12.99 8.66 -6.33
N LEU A 422 -13.97 8.55 -7.23
CA LEU A 422 -15.36 8.86 -6.94
C LEU A 422 -16.21 7.59 -6.98
N SER A 423 -17.06 7.43 -5.97
CA SER A 423 -18.06 6.37 -5.91
C SER A 423 -19.32 6.84 -5.22
N GLY A 424 -20.49 6.43 -5.71
CA GLY A 424 -21.74 6.54 -4.95
C GLY A 424 -21.89 5.42 -3.91
N THR A 425 -21.25 4.28 -4.17
CA THR A 425 -21.30 3.05 -3.37
C THR A 425 -19.91 2.42 -3.30
N PRO A 426 -19.04 2.85 -2.37
CA PRO A 426 -17.67 2.34 -2.27
C PRO A 426 -17.59 0.86 -1.91
N MET A 427 -18.65 0.32 -1.36
CA MET A 427 -18.87 -1.07 -1.02
C MET A 427 -20.35 -1.40 -1.27
N GLU A 428 -20.64 -2.31 -2.19
CA GLU A 428 -22.01 -2.74 -2.49
C GLU A 428 -22.36 -4.00 -1.71
N ASN A 429 -21.56 -5.05 -1.81
CA ASN A 429 -21.91 -6.35 -1.29
C ASN A 429 -20.85 -7.01 -0.41
N LYS A 430 -19.57 -6.70 -0.62
CA LYS A 430 -18.46 -7.42 0.01
C LYS A 430 -17.39 -6.47 0.53
N LEU A 431 -16.84 -6.80 1.68
CA LEU A 431 -15.77 -6.04 2.31
C LEU A 431 -14.47 -6.07 1.46
N GLU A 432 -14.29 -7.11 0.66
CA GLU A 432 -13.18 -7.22 -0.29
C GLU A 432 -13.24 -6.16 -1.40
N GLU A 433 -14.43 -5.64 -1.73
CA GLU A 433 -14.58 -4.54 -2.68
C GLU A 433 -13.96 -3.25 -2.12
N LEU A 434 -14.17 -2.99 -0.82
CA LEU A 434 -13.51 -1.87 -0.14
C LEU A 434 -11.99 -2.04 -0.15
N TYR A 435 -11.50 -3.24 0.18
CA TYR A 435 -10.06 -3.53 0.14
C TYR A 435 -9.48 -3.25 -1.25
N ALA A 436 -10.14 -3.71 -2.31
CA ALA A 436 -9.73 -3.51 -3.70
C ALA A 436 -9.69 -2.01 -4.10
N ASN A 437 -10.67 -1.24 -3.63
CA ASN A 437 -10.74 0.20 -3.88
C ASN A 437 -9.65 0.96 -3.08
N MET A 438 -9.42 0.56 -1.83
CA MET A 438 -8.37 1.18 -1.00
C MET A 438 -6.98 0.97 -1.56
N GLU A 439 -6.68 -0.17 -2.19
CA GLU A 439 -5.38 -0.39 -2.84
C GLU A 439 -5.05 0.58 -3.99
N LEU A 440 -6.06 1.19 -4.61
CA LEU A 440 -5.85 2.21 -5.63
C LEU A 440 -5.32 3.52 -5.03
N VAL A 441 -5.61 3.79 -3.77
CA VAL A 441 -5.19 5.03 -3.07
C VAL A 441 -4.07 4.78 -2.07
N ASP A 442 -4.12 3.67 -1.31
CA ASP A 442 -3.08 3.29 -0.36
C ASP A 442 -3.07 1.78 -0.12
N GLN A 443 -2.14 1.09 -0.78
CA GLN A 443 -1.97 -0.37 -0.71
C GLN A 443 -1.52 -0.90 0.67
N PHE A 444 -1.23 -0.02 1.62
CA PHE A 444 -0.77 -0.40 2.96
C PHE A 444 -1.79 -0.09 4.05
N CYS A 445 -2.82 0.68 3.74
CA CYS A 445 -3.80 1.21 4.67
C CYS A 445 -4.52 0.10 5.47
N LEU A 446 -4.93 -0.96 4.80
CA LEU A 446 -5.65 -2.09 5.40
C LEU A 446 -4.76 -3.29 5.77
N GLY A 447 -3.43 -3.13 5.66
CA GLY A 447 -2.47 -4.20 5.89
C GLY A 447 -2.52 -5.31 4.83
N PRO A 448 -1.80 -6.43 5.05
CA PRO A 448 -1.79 -7.56 4.12
C PRO A 448 -3.16 -8.21 3.96
N TYR A 449 -3.56 -8.53 2.73
CA TYR A 449 -4.88 -9.13 2.45
C TYR A 449 -5.17 -10.40 3.24
N TYR A 450 -4.17 -11.25 3.49
CA TYR A 450 -4.37 -12.48 4.25
C TYR A 450 -4.68 -12.21 5.73
N GLN A 451 -4.09 -11.15 6.34
CA GLN A 451 -4.42 -10.71 7.69
C GLN A 451 -5.79 -10.04 7.73
N PHE A 452 -6.06 -9.14 6.79
CA PHE A 452 -7.36 -8.50 6.63
C PHE A 452 -8.48 -9.53 6.54
N ARG A 453 -8.30 -10.57 5.72
CA ARG A 453 -9.27 -11.66 5.58
C ARG A 453 -9.48 -12.43 6.90
N ASP A 454 -8.42 -12.79 7.59
CA ASP A 454 -8.48 -13.53 8.86
C ASP A 454 -9.11 -12.70 9.98
N GLN A 455 -8.81 -11.41 10.03
CA GLN A 455 -9.27 -10.49 11.06
C GLN A 455 -10.71 -10.02 10.87
N HIS A 456 -11.18 -9.88 9.63
CA HIS A 456 -12.43 -9.18 9.34
C HIS A 456 -13.50 -10.01 8.63
N ILE A 457 -13.16 -11.15 8.04
CA ILE A 457 -14.12 -11.99 7.31
C ILE A 457 -14.36 -13.29 8.07
N LEU A 458 -15.64 -13.55 8.37
CA LEU A 458 -16.07 -14.80 8.98
C LEU A 458 -16.43 -15.80 7.86
N LEU A 459 -15.70 -16.89 7.81
CA LEU A 459 -15.88 -17.95 6.80
C LEU A 459 -16.58 -19.17 7.39
N HIS A 460 -17.45 -19.79 6.60
CA HIS A 460 -18.04 -21.06 6.94
C HIS A 460 -16.96 -22.16 6.98
N PRO A 461 -16.86 -22.95 8.06
CA PRO A 461 -15.74 -23.90 8.25
C PRO A 461 -15.62 -24.94 7.13
N GLU A 462 -16.75 -25.42 6.59
CA GLU A 462 -16.76 -26.50 5.59
C GLU A 462 -16.76 -25.97 4.15
N THR A 463 -17.56 -24.92 3.85
CA THR A 463 -17.74 -24.42 2.49
C THR A 463 -16.78 -23.31 2.12
N GLY A 464 -16.17 -22.64 3.12
CA GLY A 464 -15.34 -21.45 2.90
C GLY A 464 -16.12 -20.20 2.45
N GLY A 465 -17.47 -20.28 2.44
CA GLY A 465 -18.35 -19.16 2.11
C GLY A 465 -18.30 -18.06 3.17
N ILE A 466 -18.58 -16.82 2.78
CA ILE A 466 -18.63 -15.68 3.71
C ILE A 466 -19.93 -15.76 4.52
N MET A 467 -19.82 -15.84 5.83
CA MET A 467 -20.94 -15.81 6.78
C MET A 467 -21.21 -14.41 7.34
N GLY A 468 -20.21 -13.56 7.36
CA GLY A 468 -20.32 -12.22 7.93
C GLY A 468 -18.99 -11.52 8.09
N TYR A 469 -19.03 -10.37 8.75
CA TYR A 469 -17.87 -9.51 8.96
C TYR A 469 -17.74 -9.13 10.43
N LYS A 470 -16.51 -8.85 10.87
CA LYS A 470 -16.19 -8.42 12.23
C LYS A 470 -15.20 -7.27 12.24
N GLY A 471 -15.13 -6.50 13.34
CA GLY A 471 -14.14 -5.43 13.52
C GLY A 471 -14.30 -4.27 12.54
N LEU A 472 -15.53 -3.93 12.11
CA LEU A 472 -15.78 -2.90 11.11
C LEU A 472 -15.34 -1.50 11.56
N ASN A 473 -15.37 -1.20 12.87
CA ASN A 473 -14.92 0.09 13.41
C ASN A 473 -13.43 0.29 13.15
N ALA A 474 -12.61 -0.74 13.37
CA ALA A 474 -11.17 -0.67 13.10
C ALA A 474 -10.87 -0.42 11.61
N ILE A 475 -11.68 -1.00 10.70
CA ILE A 475 -11.58 -0.70 9.28
C ILE A 475 -11.96 0.76 9.01
N GLY A 476 -13.06 1.24 9.60
CA GLY A 476 -13.48 2.64 9.47
C GLY A 476 -12.38 3.63 9.90
N GLU A 477 -11.73 3.38 11.02
CA GLU A 477 -10.60 4.18 11.51
C GLU A 477 -9.41 4.12 10.55
N ALA A 478 -9.03 2.94 10.08
CA ALA A 478 -7.92 2.75 9.16
C ALA A 478 -8.10 3.51 7.85
N VAL A 479 -9.33 3.55 7.30
CA VAL A 479 -9.61 4.23 6.02
C VAL A 479 -9.94 5.72 6.17
N SER A 480 -10.17 6.21 7.38
CA SER A 480 -10.68 7.57 7.66
C SER A 480 -9.86 8.71 7.02
N ASN A 481 -8.56 8.52 6.88
CA ASN A 481 -7.65 9.49 6.26
C ASN A 481 -7.61 9.42 4.72
N ARG A 482 -8.30 8.47 4.09
CA ARG A 482 -8.26 8.19 2.66
C ARG A 482 -9.65 8.07 2.02
N LEU A 483 -10.68 7.82 2.82
CA LEU A 483 -12.06 7.66 2.36
C LEU A 483 -12.98 8.61 3.11
N LEU A 484 -13.69 9.45 2.38
CA LEU A 484 -14.70 10.37 2.91
C LEU A 484 -16.08 9.94 2.40
N ARG A 485 -17.03 9.72 3.31
CA ARG A 485 -18.41 9.39 2.99
C ARG A 485 -19.39 10.22 3.80
N ARG A 486 -20.27 10.94 3.10
CA ARG A 486 -21.35 11.73 3.70
C ARG A 486 -22.67 11.38 3.04
N THR A 487 -23.74 11.48 3.83
CA THR A 487 -25.11 11.30 3.36
C THR A 487 -25.80 12.66 3.21
N LYS A 488 -26.86 12.74 2.39
CA LYS A 488 -27.69 13.94 2.23
C LYS A 488 -28.25 14.41 3.56
N LYS A 489 -28.65 13.49 4.42
CA LYS A 489 -29.14 13.81 5.77
C LYS A 489 -28.06 14.42 6.65
N GLY A 490 -26.84 13.93 6.56
CA GLY A 490 -25.69 14.41 7.35
C GLY A 490 -25.26 15.83 6.98
N VAL A 491 -25.36 16.22 5.72
CA VAL A 491 -24.96 17.55 5.24
C VAL A 491 -26.07 18.58 5.33
N ARG A 492 -27.23 18.23 5.90
CA ARG A 492 -28.39 19.12 6.12
C ARG A 492 -28.79 19.93 4.88
N LEU A 493 -28.72 19.32 3.70
CA LEU A 493 -29.21 19.96 2.48
C LEU A 493 -30.71 20.23 2.60
N GLN A 494 -31.10 21.48 2.33
CA GLN A 494 -32.49 21.84 2.16
C GLN A 494 -33.00 21.31 0.81
N LEU A 495 -33.29 20.03 0.76
CA LEU A 495 -33.94 19.42 -0.40
C LEU A 495 -35.47 19.46 -0.20
N PRO A 496 -36.25 19.66 -1.26
CA PRO A 496 -37.71 19.50 -1.18
C PRO A 496 -38.03 18.07 -0.72
N LYS A 497 -39.11 17.95 0.04
CA LYS A 497 -39.57 16.62 0.49
C LYS A 497 -39.86 15.75 -0.74
N ARG A 498 -39.33 14.54 -0.73
CA ARG A 498 -39.64 13.54 -1.73
C ARG A 498 -41.13 13.21 -1.63
N SER A 499 -41.89 13.41 -2.73
CA SER A 499 -43.27 12.92 -2.90
C SER A 499 -43.23 11.78 -3.92
N ASP A 500 -43.65 10.60 -3.51
CA ASP A 500 -43.81 9.46 -4.41
C ASP A 500 -45.29 9.42 -4.85
N GLN A 501 -45.55 9.54 -6.15
CA GLN A 501 -46.87 9.45 -6.72
C GLN A 501 -47.03 8.11 -7.45
N PHE A 502 -47.94 7.29 -6.97
CA PHE A 502 -48.29 6.03 -7.62
C PHE A 502 -49.36 6.30 -8.70
N VAL A 503 -49.01 6.09 -9.96
CA VAL A 503 -49.93 6.14 -11.09
C VAL A 503 -50.30 4.72 -11.48
N LEU A 504 -51.53 4.32 -11.20
CA LEU A 504 -52.07 3.04 -11.66
C LEU A 504 -52.51 3.16 -13.10
N VAL A 505 -51.86 2.48 -14.00
CA VAL A 505 -52.26 2.41 -15.43
C VAL A 505 -52.91 1.05 -15.66
N PRO A 506 -54.21 1.00 -16.10
CA PRO A 506 -54.86 -0.25 -16.42
C PRO A 506 -54.15 -0.93 -17.60
N MET A 507 -53.94 -2.25 -17.46
CA MET A 507 -53.37 -3.05 -18.55
C MET A 507 -54.35 -3.07 -19.73
N THR A 508 -53.85 -2.78 -20.92
CA THR A 508 -54.59 -2.99 -22.17
C THR A 508 -54.90 -4.47 -22.34
N GLN A 509 -56.17 -4.82 -22.51
CA GLN A 509 -56.56 -6.17 -22.93
C GLN A 509 -55.91 -6.45 -24.28
N ARG A 510 -55.22 -7.60 -24.37
CA ARG A 510 -54.71 -8.14 -25.63
C ARG A 510 -55.82 -8.81 -26.41
#